data_fe97f7f68e428c7db0f19f8200dd173c
#
_entry.id   fe97f7f68e428c7db0f19f8200dd173c
#
_cell.length_a   1.000
_cell.length_b   1.000
_cell.length_c   1.000
_cell.angle_alpha   90.00
_cell.angle_beta   90.00
_cell.angle_gamma   90.00
#
_symmetry.space_group_name_H-M   'P 1'
#
loop_
_entity.id
_entity.type
_entity.pdbx_description
1 polymer ?
#
loop_
_entity_poly.entity_id
_entity_poly.type
_entity_poly.pdbx_seq_one_letter_code
_entity_poly.pdbx_strand_id
1 'polypeptide(L)'
;MNKTVSLSTGHFTVIASLLLLAACVTVNVYFPAAAAENAADRFIRDVYGESGKGPASEQQEEPAADSQSLRQPNGNHSAFTMILDFLVQPAYAQQPDINISTPGINKLKNAMSDRHERLKPFYKSGAVGMDRNGFITVRDDSAIPLKDRNTVKKLVADENNDRQALYREIARANGHPEWEKDIQAIFASRWVANAPSGWWYRNSSGKWVQK
;
A
#
# COMPACT_ATOMS: atom_id res chain seq x y z
N MET A 1 -25.58 1.08 -67.09
CA MET A 1 -24.11 1.21 -66.90
C MET A 1 -23.82 1.22 -65.40
N ASN A 2 -23.55 0.06 -64.85
CA ASN A 2 -23.27 -0.10 -63.40
C ASN A 2 -21.74 -0.05 -63.24
N LYS A 3 -21.23 1.01 -62.61
CA LYS A 3 -19.83 1.05 -62.15
C LYS A 3 -19.74 0.38 -60.79
N THR A 4 -19.25 -0.84 -60.76
CA THR A 4 -18.83 -1.51 -59.52
C THR A 4 -17.54 -0.86 -59.05
N VAL A 5 -17.57 -0.22 -57.92
CA VAL A 5 -16.39 0.30 -57.21
C VAL A 5 -15.66 -0.90 -56.59
N SER A 6 -14.58 -1.32 -57.22
CA SER A 6 -13.66 -2.31 -56.67
C SER A 6 -12.89 -1.65 -55.51
N LEU A 7 -13.33 -1.87 -54.28
CA LEU A 7 -12.53 -1.53 -53.10
C LEU A 7 -11.31 -2.46 -53.06
N SER A 8 -10.14 -1.87 -53.27
CA SER A 8 -8.87 -2.57 -53.35
C SER A 8 -8.63 -3.38 -52.08
N THR A 9 -8.53 -4.68 -52.22
CA THR A 9 -8.21 -5.68 -51.15
C THR A 9 -6.95 -5.32 -50.35
N GLY A 10 -6.05 -4.52 -50.96
CA GLY A 10 -4.82 -4.06 -50.32
C GLY A 10 -5.03 -3.08 -49.15
N HIS A 11 -6.09 -2.27 -49.16
CA HIS A 11 -6.37 -1.33 -48.06
C HIS A 11 -6.95 -2.06 -46.84
N PHE A 12 -7.68 -3.14 -47.05
CA PHE A 12 -8.26 -3.91 -45.95
C PHE A 12 -7.20 -4.71 -45.19
N THR A 13 -6.20 -5.24 -45.90
CA THR A 13 -5.05 -5.95 -45.28
C THR A 13 -4.14 -5.01 -44.51
N VAL A 14 -3.92 -3.77 -44.94
CA VAL A 14 -3.10 -2.79 -44.20
C VAL A 14 -3.80 -2.35 -42.91
N ILE A 15 -5.11 -2.10 -42.97
CA ILE A 15 -5.88 -1.71 -41.77
C ILE A 15 -5.97 -2.86 -40.75
N ALA A 16 -6.16 -4.10 -41.23
CA ALA A 16 -6.15 -5.28 -40.37
C ALA A 16 -4.78 -5.54 -39.73
N SER A 17 -3.68 -5.27 -40.45
CA SER A 17 -2.31 -5.39 -39.91
C SER A 17 -1.97 -4.30 -38.89
N LEU A 18 -2.46 -3.08 -39.07
CA LEU A 18 -2.29 -1.99 -38.10
C LEU A 18 -3.07 -2.26 -36.78
N LEU A 19 -4.25 -2.88 -36.86
CA LEU A 19 -5.05 -3.25 -35.70
C LEU A 19 -4.43 -4.38 -34.86
N LEU A 20 -3.65 -5.26 -35.48
CA LEU A 20 -2.95 -6.35 -34.78
C LEU A 20 -1.69 -5.89 -34.04
N LEU A 21 -1.09 -4.76 -34.40
CA LEU A 21 0.07 -4.20 -33.74
C LEU A 21 -0.26 -3.46 -32.42
N ALA A 22 -1.53 -3.14 -32.18
CA ALA A 22 -1.97 -2.43 -30.98
C ALA A 22 -2.19 -3.36 -29.74
N ALA A 23 -2.02 -4.68 -29.89
CA ALA A 23 -2.49 -5.66 -28.90
C ALA A 23 -1.46 -6.07 -27.81
N CYS A 24 -0.26 -5.48 -27.77
CA CYS A 24 0.74 -5.82 -26.76
C CYS A 24 1.06 -4.63 -25.86
N VAL A 25 0.06 -4.10 -25.16
CA VAL A 25 0.33 -3.23 -24.00
C VAL A 25 0.62 -4.13 -22.81
N THR A 26 1.89 -4.36 -22.52
CA THR A 26 2.30 -4.98 -21.28
C THR A 26 2.14 -3.95 -20.16
N VAL A 27 1.03 -3.99 -19.42
CA VAL A 27 0.86 -3.16 -18.22
C VAL A 27 1.77 -3.77 -17.14
N ASN A 28 2.93 -3.19 -16.96
CA ASN A 28 3.80 -3.54 -15.84
C ASN A 28 3.26 -2.83 -14.59
N VAL A 29 2.48 -3.56 -13.79
CA VAL A 29 1.92 -3.02 -12.54
C VAL A 29 3.03 -2.99 -11.49
N TYR A 30 3.58 -1.81 -11.28
CA TYR A 30 4.60 -1.57 -10.26
C TYR A 30 3.95 -1.51 -8.88
N PHE A 31 4.54 -2.20 -7.88
CA PHE A 31 4.08 -2.15 -6.49
C PHE A 31 4.21 -0.73 -5.91
N PRO A 32 3.12 -0.10 -5.41
CA PRO A 32 3.13 1.28 -4.94
C PRO A 32 3.64 1.39 -3.49
N ALA A 33 4.95 1.28 -3.29
CA ALA A 33 5.58 1.23 -1.97
C ALA A 33 5.18 2.39 -1.04
N ALA A 34 5.19 3.64 -1.54
CA ALA A 34 4.84 4.81 -0.73
C ALA A 34 3.37 4.79 -0.26
N ALA A 35 2.45 4.37 -1.13
CA ALA A 35 1.05 4.21 -0.75
C ALA A 35 0.87 3.10 0.29
N ALA A 36 1.61 2.00 0.14
CA ALA A 36 1.60 0.89 1.09
C ALA A 36 2.18 1.29 2.46
N GLU A 37 3.22 2.13 2.52
CA GLU A 37 3.76 2.68 3.77
C GLU A 37 2.72 3.54 4.50
N ASN A 38 2.08 4.47 3.78
CA ASN A 38 1.04 5.31 4.35
C ASN A 38 -0.16 4.49 4.85
N ALA A 39 -0.56 3.47 4.10
CA ALA A 39 -1.62 2.56 4.49
C ALA A 39 -1.25 1.75 5.75
N ALA A 40 -0.02 1.22 5.81
CA ALA A 40 0.50 0.51 6.97
C ALA A 40 0.54 1.40 8.21
N ASP A 41 0.99 2.66 8.09
CA ASP A 41 1.02 3.60 9.21
C ASP A 41 -0.37 3.89 9.78
N ARG A 42 -1.36 4.11 8.91
CA ARG A 42 -2.75 4.30 9.35
C ARG A 42 -3.26 3.06 10.09
N PHE A 43 -3.07 1.88 9.52
CA PHE A 43 -3.49 0.62 10.13
C PHE A 43 -2.84 0.40 11.49
N ILE A 44 -1.52 0.60 11.61
CA ILE A 44 -0.75 0.37 12.84
C ILE A 44 -1.15 1.35 13.93
N ARG A 45 -1.37 2.62 13.60
CA ARG A 45 -1.89 3.62 14.57
C ARG A 45 -3.26 3.23 15.10
N ASP A 46 -4.15 2.73 14.24
CA ASP A 46 -5.46 2.21 14.66
C ASP A 46 -5.31 1.05 15.64
N VAL A 47 -4.43 0.08 15.34
CA VAL A 47 -4.15 -1.08 16.20
C VAL A 47 -3.56 -0.65 17.55
N TYR A 48 -2.67 0.34 17.57
CA TYR A 48 -2.03 0.82 18.81
C TYR A 48 -2.92 1.77 19.62
N GLY A 49 -4.10 2.12 19.11
CA GLY A 49 -5.03 3.04 19.79
C GLY A 49 -4.58 4.51 19.72
N GLU A 50 -3.74 4.86 18.74
CA GLU A 50 -3.17 6.20 18.56
C GLU A 50 -3.91 7.01 17.48
N SER A 51 -5.11 6.60 17.09
CA SER A 51 -5.97 7.20 16.05
C SER A 51 -6.38 8.67 16.30
N GLY A 52 -5.60 9.41 17.03
CA GLY A 52 -5.78 10.85 17.29
C GLY A 52 -4.47 11.60 17.53
N LYS A 53 -3.33 10.91 17.49
CA LYS A 53 -1.98 11.47 17.74
C LYS A 53 -1.06 11.48 16.53
N GLY A 54 -1.59 11.29 15.32
CA GLY A 54 -0.81 11.50 14.11
C GLY A 54 -0.43 12.97 13.99
N PRO A 55 0.72 13.31 13.35
CA PRO A 55 0.86 14.64 12.81
C PRO A 55 -0.40 14.88 11.99
N ALA A 56 -1.06 15.99 12.25
CA ALA A 56 -2.16 16.45 11.41
C ALA A 56 -1.71 16.18 9.98
N SER A 57 -2.51 15.41 9.25
CA SER A 57 -2.38 15.40 7.81
C SER A 57 -2.30 16.88 7.46
N GLU A 58 -1.11 17.36 7.11
CA GLU A 58 -1.06 18.50 6.25
C GLU A 58 -1.92 18.02 5.08
N GLN A 59 -3.21 18.40 5.11
CA GLN A 59 -3.94 18.59 3.90
C GLN A 59 -2.95 19.42 3.10
N GLN A 60 -2.28 18.77 2.18
CA GLN A 60 -1.77 19.47 1.03
C GLN A 60 -3.03 20.15 0.48
N GLU A 61 -3.28 21.37 0.97
CA GLU A 61 -4.03 22.33 0.21
C GLU A 61 -3.34 22.28 -1.14
N GLU A 62 -4.01 21.65 -2.08
CA GLU A 62 -3.73 21.84 -3.48
C GLU A 62 -3.50 23.34 -3.63
N PRO A 63 -2.33 23.79 -4.06
CA PRO A 63 -2.21 25.18 -4.40
C PRO A 63 -3.31 25.37 -5.45
N ALA A 64 -4.34 26.10 -5.10
CA ALA A 64 -5.29 26.60 -6.06
C ALA A 64 -4.41 27.21 -7.15
N ALA A 65 -4.31 26.52 -8.25
CA ALA A 65 -3.62 26.99 -9.41
C ALA A 65 -4.40 28.25 -9.82
N ASP A 66 -3.89 29.36 -9.32
CA ASP A 66 -4.31 30.68 -9.76
C ASP A 66 -3.95 30.76 -11.25
N SER A 67 -4.92 30.34 -12.05
CA SER A 67 -4.85 30.38 -13.50
C SER A 67 -4.93 31.80 -13.97
N GLN A 68 -3.99 32.64 -13.57
CA GLN A 68 -3.68 33.86 -14.30
C GLN A 68 -2.71 33.51 -15.43
N SER A 69 -3.24 32.80 -16.43
CA SER A 69 -2.59 32.69 -17.71
C SER A 69 -2.53 34.09 -18.32
N LEU A 70 -1.32 34.58 -18.43
CA LEU A 70 -0.99 35.66 -19.35
C LEU A 70 -1.47 35.28 -20.74
N ARG A 71 -2.58 35.87 -21.12
CA ARG A 71 -3.08 35.92 -22.49
C ARG A 71 -2.05 36.63 -23.34
N GLN A 72 -1.25 35.89 -24.07
CA GLN A 72 -0.51 36.44 -25.19
C GLN A 72 -1.20 35.97 -26.48
N PRO A 73 -1.83 36.85 -27.24
CA PRO A 73 -2.40 36.48 -28.50
C PRO A 73 -1.35 36.71 -29.57
N ASN A 74 -0.71 35.63 -30.04
CA ASN A 74 -0.15 35.67 -31.40
C ASN A 74 0.13 34.29 -31.98
N GLY A 75 -0.43 34.02 -33.15
CA GLY A 75 0.14 33.16 -34.15
C GLY A 75 -0.50 31.78 -34.30
N ASN A 76 -1.30 31.63 -35.38
CA ASN A 76 -1.58 30.41 -36.15
C ASN A 76 -1.66 29.07 -35.37
N HIS A 77 -2.72 28.85 -34.65
CA HIS A 77 -3.08 27.51 -34.25
C HIS A 77 -3.64 26.75 -35.44
N SER A 78 -2.85 25.89 -36.01
CA SER A 78 -3.27 24.91 -37.01
C SER A 78 -4.43 24.10 -36.44
N ALA A 79 -5.51 23.93 -37.21
CA ALA A 79 -6.67 23.09 -36.82
C ALA A 79 -6.28 21.67 -36.35
N PHE A 80 -5.06 21.25 -36.64
CA PHE A 80 -4.49 19.95 -36.27
C PHE A 80 -4.13 19.86 -34.77
N THR A 81 -3.74 20.98 -34.13
CA THR A 81 -3.42 20.97 -32.68
C THR A 81 -4.67 20.88 -31.82
N MET A 82 -5.81 21.49 -32.25
CA MET A 82 -7.07 21.32 -31.52
C MET A 82 -7.64 19.92 -31.52
N ILE A 83 -7.36 19.12 -32.58
CA ILE A 83 -7.83 17.72 -32.64
C ILE A 83 -6.98 16.82 -31.74
N LEU A 84 -5.69 17.10 -31.59
CA LEU A 84 -4.80 16.37 -30.71
C LEU A 84 -5.07 16.64 -29.23
N ASP A 85 -5.39 17.88 -28.85
CA ASP A 85 -5.76 18.23 -27.46
C ASP A 85 -7.09 17.61 -27.02
N PHE A 86 -7.99 17.31 -27.95
CA PHE A 86 -9.25 16.63 -27.62
C PHE A 86 -9.09 15.10 -27.51
N LEU A 87 -8.06 14.53 -28.12
CA LEU A 87 -7.79 13.07 -28.12
C LEU A 87 -6.85 12.61 -27.01
N VAL A 88 -6.07 13.51 -26.46
CA VAL A 88 -5.17 13.22 -25.33
C VAL A 88 -5.77 13.80 -24.07
N GLN A 89 -6.70 13.08 -23.45
CA GLN A 89 -7.01 13.36 -22.06
C GLN A 89 -5.73 13.18 -21.25
N PRO A 90 -5.33 14.18 -20.42
CA PRO A 90 -4.23 13.96 -19.50
C PRO A 90 -4.59 12.74 -18.66
N ALA A 91 -3.84 11.67 -18.83
CA ALA A 91 -3.88 10.55 -17.91
C ALA A 91 -3.40 11.10 -16.56
N TYR A 92 -4.33 11.55 -15.73
CA TYR A 92 -4.04 11.73 -14.32
C TYR A 92 -3.63 10.36 -13.82
N ALA A 93 -2.34 10.17 -13.61
CA ALA A 93 -1.84 9.02 -12.89
C ALA A 93 -2.45 9.12 -11.49
N GLN A 94 -3.60 8.47 -11.30
CA GLN A 94 -4.15 8.26 -9.97
C GLN A 94 -3.01 7.68 -9.15
N GLN A 95 -2.61 8.38 -8.08
CA GLN A 95 -1.64 7.81 -7.16
C GLN A 95 -2.21 6.46 -6.72
N PRO A 96 -1.49 5.37 -6.95
CA PRO A 96 -2.01 4.06 -6.59
C PRO A 96 -2.27 4.05 -5.09
N ASP A 97 -3.51 3.90 -4.68
CA ASP A 97 -3.89 3.74 -3.28
C ASP A 97 -3.96 2.25 -2.95
N ILE A 98 -3.56 1.89 -1.73
CA ILE A 98 -3.65 0.53 -1.23
C ILE A 98 -4.93 0.39 -0.42
N ASN A 99 -5.85 -0.47 -0.89
CA ASN A 99 -7.08 -0.74 -0.18
C ASN A 99 -6.81 -1.59 1.07
N ILE A 100 -7.07 -0.99 2.24
CA ILE A 100 -6.96 -1.64 3.56
C ILE A 100 -8.29 -1.62 4.33
N SER A 101 -9.42 -1.45 3.64
CA SER A 101 -10.73 -1.18 4.26
C SER A 101 -11.78 -2.28 4.01
N THR A 102 -11.37 -3.50 3.61
CA THR A 102 -12.31 -4.60 3.44
C THR A 102 -12.85 -5.10 4.78
N PRO A 103 -14.04 -5.73 4.80
CA PRO A 103 -14.56 -6.34 6.03
C PRO A 103 -13.59 -7.34 6.67
N GLY A 104 -12.84 -8.11 5.86
CA GLY A 104 -11.82 -9.05 6.32
C GLY A 104 -10.67 -8.32 7.03
N ILE A 105 -10.14 -7.28 6.43
CA ILE A 105 -9.07 -6.44 7.01
C ILE A 105 -9.55 -5.75 8.29
N ASN A 106 -10.75 -5.20 8.31
CA ASN A 106 -11.32 -4.56 9.49
C ASN A 106 -11.51 -5.53 10.67
N LYS A 107 -11.93 -6.77 10.38
CA LYS A 107 -12.02 -7.83 11.41
C LYS A 107 -10.65 -8.15 12.01
N LEU A 108 -9.61 -8.28 11.17
CA LEU A 108 -8.23 -8.49 11.64
C LEU A 108 -7.74 -7.31 12.47
N LYS A 109 -7.99 -6.08 12.01
CA LYS A 109 -7.62 -4.86 12.74
C LYS A 109 -8.20 -4.84 14.15
N ASN A 110 -9.50 -5.10 14.29
CA ASN A 110 -10.17 -5.12 15.59
C ASN A 110 -9.60 -6.21 16.52
N ALA A 111 -9.40 -7.44 16.00
CA ALA A 111 -8.81 -8.53 16.77
C ALA A 111 -7.38 -8.22 17.23
N MET A 112 -6.58 -7.58 16.36
CA MET A 112 -5.21 -7.15 16.69
C MET A 112 -5.20 -6.01 17.71
N SER A 113 -6.14 -5.05 17.61
CA SER A 113 -6.28 -3.96 18.58
C SER A 113 -6.62 -4.48 19.98
N ASP A 114 -7.63 -5.35 20.10
CA ASP A 114 -8.01 -5.97 21.37
C ASP A 114 -6.85 -6.78 21.98
N ARG A 115 -6.10 -7.49 21.15
CA ARG A 115 -4.93 -8.27 21.57
C ARG A 115 -3.78 -7.36 21.95
N HIS A 116 -3.60 -6.24 21.28
CA HIS A 116 -2.55 -5.26 21.57
C HIS A 116 -2.62 -4.76 23.00
N GLU A 117 -3.80 -4.44 23.53
CA GLU A 117 -3.96 -4.00 24.93
C GLU A 117 -3.47 -5.07 25.92
N ARG A 118 -3.64 -6.35 25.60
CA ARG A 118 -3.15 -7.48 26.40
C ARG A 118 -1.64 -7.72 26.26
N LEU A 119 -1.07 -7.41 25.09
CA LEU A 119 0.37 -7.53 24.81
C LEU A 119 1.18 -6.34 25.33
N LYS A 120 0.57 -5.19 25.48
CA LYS A 120 1.20 -3.92 25.86
C LYS A 120 2.08 -4.00 27.12
N PRO A 121 1.67 -4.67 28.22
CA PRO A 121 2.55 -4.85 29.39
C PRO A 121 3.82 -5.63 29.08
N PHE A 122 3.74 -6.61 28.17
CA PHE A 122 4.86 -7.47 27.81
C PHE A 122 5.83 -6.80 26.84
N TYR A 123 5.36 -5.87 25.99
CA TYR A 123 6.24 -4.96 25.25
C TYR A 123 7.00 -4.03 26.20
N LYS A 124 6.29 -3.42 27.18
CA LYS A 124 6.89 -2.50 28.14
C LYS A 124 7.93 -3.18 29.05
N SER A 125 7.71 -4.43 29.45
CA SER A 125 8.68 -5.20 30.24
C SER A 125 9.84 -5.73 29.41
N GLY A 126 9.75 -5.65 28.07
CA GLY A 126 10.71 -6.23 27.14
C GLY A 126 10.62 -7.76 27.04
N ALA A 127 9.57 -8.37 27.57
CA ALA A 127 9.33 -9.80 27.43
C ALA A 127 9.02 -10.21 26.00
N VAL A 128 8.35 -9.33 25.24
CA VAL A 128 8.00 -9.49 23.83
C VAL A 128 8.71 -8.41 23.02
N GLY A 129 9.16 -8.77 21.84
CA GLY A 129 9.77 -7.85 20.87
C GLY A 129 9.41 -8.21 19.44
N MET A 130 9.73 -7.33 18.51
CA MET A 130 9.46 -7.50 17.09
C MET A 130 10.68 -8.11 16.37
N ASP A 131 10.44 -9.05 15.47
CA ASP A 131 11.48 -9.58 14.61
C ASP A 131 11.63 -8.74 13.33
N ARG A 132 12.58 -9.15 12.46
CA ARG A 132 12.88 -8.46 11.20
C ARG A 132 11.81 -8.66 10.12
N ASN A 133 10.95 -9.65 10.29
CA ASN A 133 9.97 -10.06 9.28
C ASN A 133 8.58 -9.48 9.56
N GLY A 134 8.46 -8.59 10.55
CA GLY A 134 7.20 -7.98 10.94
C GLY A 134 6.34 -8.84 11.84
N PHE A 135 6.93 -9.84 12.49
CA PHE A 135 6.28 -10.67 13.51
C PHE A 135 6.77 -10.29 14.90
N ILE A 136 6.08 -10.79 15.91
CA ILE A 136 6.48 -10.65 17.31
C ILE A 136 6.98 -11.98 17.87
N THR A 137 7.84 -11.91 18.87
CA THR A 137 8.36 -13.11 19.53
C THR A 137 8.59 -12.86 21.01
N VAL A 138 8.55 -13.91 21.81
CA VAL A 138 9.01 -13.85 23.19
C VAL A 138 10.52 -13.64 23.16
N ARG A 139 10.99 -12.51 23.68
CA ARG A 139 12.40 -12.13 23.76
C ARG A 139 13.04 -12.63 25.07
N ASP A 140 12.29 -12.51 26.16
CA ASP A 140 12.77 -12.82 27.50
C ASP A 140 11.66 -13.51 28.32
N ASP A 141 11.74 -14.83 28.43
CA ASP A 141 10.79 -15.63 29.19
C ASP A 141 10.86 -15.33 30.70
N SER A 142 12.01 -14.84 31.20
CA SER A 142 12.17 -14.52 32.63
C SER A 142 11.39 -13.27 33.06
N ALA A 143 11.14 -12.38 32.11
CA ALA A 143 10.31 -11.20 32.33
C ALA A 143 8.79 -11.48 32.31
N ILE A 144 8.38 -12.76 32.10
CA ILE A 144 6.98 -13.18 32.12
C ILE A 144 6.71 -13.98 33.40
N PRO A 145 5.73 -13.55 34.24
CA PRO A 145 5.30 -14.35 35.37
C PRO A 145 4.94 -15.78 34.92
N LEU A 146 5.32 -16.78 35.71
CA LEU A 146 5.16 -18.20 35.35
C LEU A 146 3.71 -18.54 34.95
N LYS A 147 2.74 -18.00 35.67
CA LYS A 147 1.31 -18.18 35.41
C LYS A 147 0.85 -17.62 34.05
N ASP A 148 1.56 -16.63 33.50
CA ASP A 148 1.18 -15.92 32.28
C ASP A 148 1.88 -16.44 31.03
N ARG A 149 2.91 -17.29 31.16
CA ARG A 149 3.75 -17.76 30.04
C ARG A 149 2.96 -18.40 28.90
N ASN A 150 2.02 -19.28 29.23
CA ASN A 150 1.19 -19.92 28.21
C ASN A 150 0.25 -18.93 27.52
N THR A 151 -0.29 -17.98 28.29
CA THR A 151 -1.13 -16.90 27.74
C THR A 151 -0.35 -16.02 26.79
N VAL A 152 0.87 -15.61 27.17
CA VAL A 152 1.73 -14.78 26.31
C VAL A 152 2.12 -15.54 25.02
N LYS A 153 2.51 -16.81 25.13
CA LYS A 153 2.82 -17.64 23.95
C LYS A 153 1.62 -17.72 23.00
N LYS A 154 0.42 -17.90 23.54
CA LYS A 154 -0.80 -17.89 22.73
C LYS A 154 -1.06 -16.52 22.07
N LEU A 155 -0.94 -15.43 22.83
CA LEU A 155 -1.10 -14.07 22.28
C LEU A 155 -0.13 -13.79 21.13
N VAL A 156 1.13 -14.18 21.30
CA VAL A 156 2.17 -14.05 20.26
C VAL A 156 1.82 -14.87 19.02
N ALA A 157 1.37 -16.11 19.18
CA ALA A 157 0.98 -16.97 18.07
C ALA A 157 -0.25 -16.41 17.32
N ASP A 158 -1.28 -16.01 18.07
CA ASP A 158 -2.50 -15.43 17.49
C ASP A 158 -2.19 -14.11 16.73
N GLU A 159 -1.32 -13.26 17.29
CA GLU A 159 -0.89 -12.01 16.65
C GLU A 159 -0.17 -12.28 15.32
N ASN A 160 0.75 -13.23 15.31
CA ASN A 160 1.50 -13.56 14.10
C ASN A 160 0.62 -14.18 13.01
N ASN A 161 -0.35 -15.01 13.40
CA ASN A 161 -1.33 -15.55 12.46
C ASN A 161 -2.16 -14.43 11.82
N ASP A 162 -2.61 -13.46 12.60
CA ASP A 162 -3.39 -12.33 12.09
C ASP A 162 -2.54 -11.39 11.23
N ARG A 163 -1.29 -11.14 11.58
CA ARG A 163 -0.35 -10.38 10.72
C ARG A 163 -0.17 -11.03 9.37
N GLN A 164 0.09 -12.32 9.35
CA GLN A 164 0.23 -13.06 8.08
C GLN A 164 -1.08 -13.04 7.27
N ALA A 165 -2.22 -13.22 7.93
CA ALA A 165 -3.52 -13.13 7.27
C ALA A 165 -3.77 -11.73 6.72
N LEU A 166 -3.38 -10.68 7.46
CA LEU A 166 -3.49 -9.28 7.03
C LEU A 166 -2.71 -9.02 5.74
N TYR A 167 -1.44 -9.41 5.66
CA TYR A 167 -0.61 -9.17 4.48
C TYR A 167 -1.21 -9.81 3.23
N ARG A 168 -1.67 -11.06 3.38
CA ARG A 168 -2.35 -11.80 2.31
C ARG A 168 -3.68 -11.17 1.91
N GLU A 169 -4.47 -10.72 2.88
CA GLU A 169 -5.77 -10.10 2.61
C GLU A 169 -5.62 -8.75 1.92
N ILE A 170 -4.64 -7.93 2.32
CA ILE A 170 -4.33 -6.68 1.63
C ILE A 170 -3.91 -6.96 0.17
N ALA A 171 -3.03 -7.93 -0.06
CA ALA A 171 -2.60 -8.31 -1.41
C ALA A 171 -3.80 -8.70 -2.29
N ARG A 172 -4.70 -9.53 -1.77
CA ARG A 172 -5.92 -9.96 -2.46
C ARG A 172 -6.90 -8.83 -2.72
N ALA A 173 -7.11 -7.95 -1.73
CA ALA A 173 -8.04 -6.83 -1.84
C ALA A 173 -7.63 -5.83 -2.94
N ASN A 174 -6.34 -5.81 -3.28
CA ASN A 174 -5.79 -4.97 -4.34
C ASN A 174 -5.61 -5.73 -5.68
N GLY A 175 -6.09 -6.98 -5.78
CA GLY A 175 -6.01 -7.78 -7.00
C GLY A 175 -4.61 -8.34 -7.32
N HIS A 176 -3.65 -8.24 -6.39
CA HIS A 176 -2.25 -8.57 -6.55
C HIS A 176 -1.76 -9.53 -5.45
N PRO A 177 -2.15 -10.82 -5.48
CA PRO A 177 -1.71 -11.80 -4.48
C PRO A 177 -0.18 -11.93 -4.37
N GLU A 178 0.54 -11.63 -5.45
CA GLU A 178 2.01 -11.63 -5.51
C GLU A 178 2.65 -10.55 -4.62
N TRP A 179 1.93 -9.50 -4.25
CA TRP A 179 2.42 -8.42 -3.40
C TRP A 179 2.52 -8.78 -1.91
N GLU A 180 2.07 -9.97 -1.48
CA GLU A 180 2.06 -10.36 -0.06
C GLU A 180 3.42 -10.15 0.61
N LYS A 181 4.52 -10.52 -0.07
CA LYS A 181 5.88 -10.36 0.48
C LYS A 181 6.34 -8.90 0.58
N ASP A 182 5.98 -8.09 -0.40
CA ASP A 182 6.33 -6.66 -0.42
C ASP A 182 5.54 -5.91 0.66
N ILE A 183 4.26 -6.22 0.82
CA ILE A 183 3.41 -5.71 1.89
C ILE A 183 3.98 -6.12 3.25
N GLN A 184 4.35 -7.39 3.44
CA GLN A 184 4.98 -7.86 4.66
C GLN A 184 6.25 -7.08 4.99
N ALA A 185 7.14 -6.86 4.01
CA ALA A 185 8.39 -6.14 4.20
C ALA A 185 8.15 -4.68 4.63
N ILE A 186 7.16 -4.02 4.02
CA ILE A 186 6.75 -2.67 4.42
C ILE A 186 6.21 -2.68 5.85
N PHE A 187 5.23 -3.54 6.14
CA PHE A 187 4.69 -3.63 7.49
C PHE A 187 5.76 -3.94 8.53
N ALA A 188 6.75 -4.78 8.22
CA ALA A 188 7.85 -5.09 9.13
C ALA A 188 8.61 -3.83 9.57
N SER A 189 8.94 -2.95 8.63
CA SER A 189 9.60 -1.67 8.93
C SER A 189 8.67 -0.71 9.66
N ARG A 190 7.38 -0.65 9.26
CA ARG A 190 6.42 0.30 9.82
C ARG A 190 5.96 -0.08 11.23
N TRP A 191 5.85 -1.39 11.58
CA TRP A 191 5.63 -1.83 12.97
C TRP A 191 6.70 -1.29 13.91
N VAL A 192 7.98 -1.34 13.51
CA VAL A 192 9.08 -0.79 14.29
C VAL A 192 9.05 0.73 14.30
N ALA A 193 8.79 1.37 13.15
CA ALA A 193 8.75 2.83 13.04
C ALA A 193 7.68 3.45 13.93
N ASN A 194 6.51 2.84 14.04
CA ASN A 194 5.39 3.31 14.86
C ASN A 194 5.42 2.77 16.31
N ALA A 195 6.38 1.93 16.68
CA ALA A 195 6.48 1.42 18.04
C ALA A 195 6.82 2.54 19.03
N PRO A 196 6.23 2.56 20.23
CA PRO A 196 6.64 3.45 21.31
C PRO A 196 8.12 3.26 21.70
N SER A 197 8.74 4.33 22.20
CA SER A 197 10.09 4.26 22.75
C SER A 197 10.17 3.22 23.87
N GLY A 198 11.30 2.52 23.94
CA GLY A 198 11.55 1.49 24.92
C GLY A 198 11.15 0.08 24.50
N TRP A 199 10.45 -0.09 23.37
CA TRP A 199 10.14 -1.42 22.85
C TRP A 199 11.34 -2.07 22.18
N TRP A 200 11.41 -3.40 22.24
CA TRP A 200 12.52 -4.16 21.68
C TRP A 200 12.21 -4.66 20.27
N TYR A 201 13.21 -4.56 19.41
CA TYR A 201 13.13 -5.10 18.05
C TYR A 201 14.48 -5.67 17.59
N ARG A 202 14.46 -6.56 16.60
CA ARG A 202 15.69 -7.05 15.95
C ARG A 202 16.08 -6.13 14.81
N ASN A 203 17.28 -5.58 14.88
CA ASN A 203 17.85 -4.76 13.81
C ASN A 203 18.26 -5.62 12.59
N SER A 204 18.77 -4.99 11.53
CA SER A 204 19.21 -5.66 10.29
C SER A 204 20.28 -6.74 10.54
N SER A 205 21.13 -6.59 11.55
CA SER A 205 22.12 -7.62 11.94
C SER A 205 21.54 -8.73 12.82
N GLY A 206 20.24 -8.72 13.12
CA GLY A 206 19.55 -9.71 13.95
C GLY A 206 19.75 -9.53 15.45
N LYS A 207 20.42 -8.47 15.88
CA LYS A 207 20.61 -8.14 17.31
C LYS A 207 19.37 -7.47 17.88
N TRP A 208 19.06 -7.77 19.15
CA TRP A 208 18.05 -7.05 19.89
C TRP A 208 18.53 -5.65 20.24
N VAL A 209 17.72 -4.67 19.91
CA VAL A 209 17.93 -3.26 20.24
C VAL A 209 16.62 -2.65 20.75
N GLN A 210 16.73 -1.62 21.54
CA GLN A 210 15.59 -0.88 22.07
C GLN A 210 15.37 0.38 21.23
N LYS A 211 14.11 0.70 20.97
CA LYS A 211 13.75 1.92 20.24
C LYS A 211 13.90 3.16 21.12
#